data_3a76781f0f73b66b710ee46c3c2553fc
#
_entry.id   3a76781f0f73b66b710ee46c3c2553fc
#
_cell.length_a   1.000
_cell.length_b   1.000
_cell.length_c   1.000
_cell.angle_alpha   90.00
_cell.angle_beta   90.00
_cell.angle_gamma   90.00
#
_symmetry.space_group_name_H-M   'P 1'
#
loop_
_entity.id
_entity.type
_entity.pdbx_description
1 polymer ?
#
loop_
_entity_poly.entity_id
_entity_poly.type
_entity_poly.pdbx_seq_one_letter_code
_entity_poly.pdbx_strand_id
1 'polypeptide(L)'
;SISNHPPYVIPPFFHPKTSEPEMQIVEYADWALRQFFEEARKQPWFDNTIFVLEGDHGKLVGDAECELPESYNHIPLMIYSSRIQPEEKTTFGGQVDIQPTILGLLNIDYLQNNFGVDLLKEERPCMFYTADNMVVGRNDTLLYLYNYETQQELTYDIGNGKLNAVPMDDSFLPLKEYSFSMLQSAEFLVKQIKTDDLKK
;
A
#
# COMPACT_ATOMS: atom_id res chain seq x y z
N SER A 1 11.90 -2.60 6.88
CA SER A 1 13.22 -3.03 7.41
C SER A 1 14.28 -2.01 7.07
N ILE A 2 15.06 -1.57 8.05
CA ILE A 2 16.15 -0.58 7.87
C ILE A 2 17.18 -1.06 6.85
N SER A 3 17.38 -2.37 6.71
CA SER A 3 18.36 -2.96 5.80
C SER A 3 18.01 -2.77 4.31
N ASN A 4 16.80 -2.49 3.96
CA ASN A 4 16.38 -2.33 2.55
C ASN A 4 16.68 -0.94 1.96
N HIS A 5 17.43 -0.10 2.69
CA HIS A 5 17.91 1.20 2.24
C HIS A 5 19.45 1.22 2.09
N PRO A 6 19.99 2.08 1.21
CA PRO A 6 21.44 2.28 1.15
C PRO A 6 22.04 2.70 2.51
N PRO A 7 23.26 2.27 2.83
CA PRO A 7 24.17 1.45 2.03
C PRO A 7 23.89 -0.05 2.20
N TYR A 8 23.30 -0.74 1.26
CA TYR A 8 22.87 -2.13 1.29
C TYR A 8 23.90 -3.09 1.90
N VAL A 9 23.99 -3.10 3.24
CA VAL A 9 24.97 -3.88 3.99
C VAL A 9 24.30 -5.12 4.55
N ILE A 10 24.77 -6.27 4.12
CA ILE A 10 24.34 -7.58 4.64
C ILE A 10 25.30 -8.06 5.74
N PRO A 11 24.83 -8.84 6.73
CA PRO A 11 25.69 -9.42 7.75
C PRO A 11 26.72 -10.39 7.14
N PRO A 12 27.95 -10.44 7.68
CA PRO A 12 29.03 -11.27 7.13
C PRO A 12 28.74 -12.78 7.09
N PHE A 13 27.81 -13.26 7.91
CA PHE A 13 27.40 -14.67 7.95
C PHE A 13 26.42 -15.06 6.84
N PHE A 14 25.79 -14.08 6.17
CA PHE A 14 24.83 -14.35 5.11
C PHE A 14 25.55 -14.37 3.75
N HIS A 15 25.32 -15.41 2.98
CA HIS A 15 25.93 -15.60 1.66
C HIS A 15 24.83 -15.53 0.58
N PRO A 16 24.63 -14.36 -0.03
CA PRO A 16 23.64 -14.19 -1.09
C PRO A 16 24.01 -14.95 -2.35
N LYS A 17 23.01 -15.28 -3.16
CA LYS A 17 23.15 -15.96 -4.45
C LYS A 17 23.38 -14.98 -5.60
N THR A 18 22.86 -13.76 -5.45
CA THR A 18 23.00 -12.69 -6.44
C THR A 18 24.21 -11.80 -6.16
N SER A 19 24.73 -11.15 -7.20
CA SER A 19 25.83 -10.18 -7.11
C SER A 19 25.35 -8.75 -6.86
N GLU A 20 24.06 -8.45 -7.17
CA GLU A 20 23.51 -7.11 -7.08
C GLU A 20 23.19 -6.73 -5.63
N PRO A 21 23.79 -5.66 -5.08
CA PRO A 21 23.66 -5.31 -3.65
C PRO A 21 22.20 -5.15 -3.18
N GLU A 22 21.34 -4.56 -4.02
CA GLU A 22 19.91 -4.41 -3.73
C GLU A 22 19.19 -5.76 -3.63
N MET A 23 19.52 -6.68 -4.53
CA MET A 23 18.94 -8.02 -4.50
C MET A 23 19.48 -8.86 -3.36
N GLN A 24 20.73 -8.65 -2.96
CA GLN A 24 21.32 -9.31 -1.78
C GLN A 24 20.56 -8.97 -0.50
N ILE A 25 20.14 -7.71 -0.35
CA ILE A 25 19.38 -7.29 0.83
C ILE A 25 17.97 -7.88 0.83
N VAL A 26 17.35 -8.04 -0.35
CA VAL A 26 16.05 -8.72 -0.50
C VAL A 26 16.16 -10.20 -0.13
N GLU A 27 17.20 -10.88 -0.63
CA GLU A 27 17.49 -12.28 -0.26
C GLU A 27 17.70 -12.43 1.26
N TYR A 28 18.42 -11.49 1.87
CA TYR A 28 18.63 -11.49 3.32
C TYR A 28 17.33 -11.28 4.09
N ALA A 29 16.49 -10.36 3.64
CA ALA A 29 15.20 -10.10 4.27
C ALA A 29 14.27 -11.33 4.18
N ASP A 30 14.20 -12.00 3.02
CA ASP A 30 13.45 -13.25 2.83
C ASP A 30 14.00 -14.36 3.74
N TRP A 31 15.32 -14.53 3.79
CA TRP A 31 15.96 -15.49 4.70
C TRP A 31 15.60 -15.20 6.16
N ALA A 32 15.69 -13.95 6.60
CA ALA A 32 15.40 -13.56 7.97
C ALA A 32 13.92 -13.83 8.32
N LEU A 33 13.01 -13.51 7.39
CA LEU A 33 11.58 -13.81 7.55
C LEU A 33 11.33 -15.32 7.64
N ARG A 34 12.01 -16.12 6.83
CA ARG A 34 11.96 -17.58 6.92
C ARG A 34 12.40 -18.08 8.29
N GLN A 35 13.55 -17.61 8.80
CA GLN A 35 14.05 -18.00 10.13
C GLN A 35 13.04 -17.61 11.22
N PHE A 36 12.42 -16.42 11.11
CA PHE A 36 11.37 -16.01 12.03
C PHE A 36 10.21 -17.00 12.05
N PHE A 37 9.67 -17.37 10.87
CA PHE A 37 8.55 -18.30 10.79
C PHE A 37 8.92 -19.72 11.23
N GLU A 38 10.12 -20.21 10.96
CA GLU A 38 10.61 -21.50 11.43
C GLU A 38 10.65 -21.58 12.95
N GLU A 39 11.06 -20.51 13.64
CA GLU A 39 11.08 -20.44 15.10
C GLU A 39 9.67 -20.15 15.68
N ALA A 40 8.88 -19.30 15.04
CA ALA A 40 7.53 -18.98 15.45
C ALA A 40 6.63 -20.23 15.46
N ARG A 41 6.76 -21.09 14.44
CA ARG A 41 5.99 -22.36 14.35
C ARG A 41 6.21 -23.31 15.51
N LYS A 42 7.29 -23.19 16.26
CA LYS A 42 7.58 -24.01 17.46
C LYS A 42 6.89 -23.47 18.71
N GLN A 43 6.29 -22.28 18.62
CA GLN A 43 5.72 -21.61 19.78
C GLN A 43 4.25 -21.95 19.98
N PRO A 44 3.78 -22.07 21.23
CA PRO A 44 2.40 -22.44 21.51
C PRO A 44 1.36 -21.40 21.06
N TRP A 45 1.78 -20.16 20.80
CA TRP A 45 0.90 -19.08 20.34
C TRP A 45 0.74 -19.05 18.81
N PHE A 46 1.55 -19.78 18.05
CA PHE A 46 1.59 -19.69 16.59
C PHE A 46 0.22 -19.88 15.93
N ASP A 47 -0.50 -20.94 16.33
CA ASP A 47 -1.83 -21.26 15.79
C ASP A 47 -2.94 -20.30 16.25
N ASN A 48 -2.64 -19.41 17.18
CA ASN A 48 -3.56 -18.36 17.66
C ASN A 48 -3.08 -16.96 17.28
N THR A 49 -2.33 -16.86 16.18
CA THR A 49 -1.75 -15.59 15.71
C THR A 49 -2.14 -15.34 14.26
N ILE A 50 -2.42 -14.08 13.94
CA ILE A 50 -2.50 -13.55 12.59
C ILE A 50 -1.23 -12.74 12.34
N PHE A 51 -0.47 -13.11 11.32
CA PHE A 51 0.71 -12.40 10.86
C PHE A 51 0.29 -11.50 9.70
N VAL A 52 0.61 -10.22 9.79
CA VAL A 52 0.38 -9.23 8.73
C VAL A 52 1.73 -8.74 8.26
N LEU A 53 2.02 -8.93 6.99
CA LEU A 53 3.25 -8.52 6.35
C LEU A 53 2.91 -7.55 5.23
N GLU A 54 3.50 -6.37 5.29
CA GLU A 54 3.31 -5.33 4.28
C GLU A 54 4.62 -4.62 3.95
N GLY A 55 4.67 -4.02 2.76
CA GLY A 55 5.66 -2.99 2.47
C GLY A 55 5.16 -1.63 2.98
N ASP A 56 6.05 -0.82 3.52
CA ASP A 56 5.75 0.59 3.87
C ASP A 56 5.68 1.46 2.61
N HIS A 57 6.51 1.18 1.63
CA HIS A 57 6.52 1.74 0.28
C HIS A 57 7.26 0.79 -0.67
N GLY A 58 7.11 1.03 -1.96
CA GLY A 58 7.85 0.35 -3.00
C GLY A 58 9.12 1.10 -3.42
N LYS A 59 9.65 0.75 -4.57
CA LYS A 59 10.81 1.37 -5.20
C LYS A 59 10.63 1.40 -6.70
N LEU A 60 11.23 2.39 -7.38
CA LEU A 60 11.29 2.38 -8.83
C LEU A 60 12.02 1.12 -9.32
N VAL A 61 11.35 0.36 -10.18
CA VAL A 61 11.88 -0.82 -10.87
C VAL A 61 11.77 -0.58 -12.36
N GLY A 62 12.91 -0.58 -13.05
CA GLY A 62 12.97 -0.24 -14.47
C GLY A 62 12.90 1.26 -14.74
N ASP A 63 12.40 1.63 -15.91
CA ASP A 63 12.20 3.02 -16.32
C ASP A 63 10.90 3.57 -15.71
N ALA A 64 10.89 4.87 -15.41
CA ALA A 64 9.70 5.55 -14.93
C ALA A 64 8.65 5.64 -16.06
N GLU A 65 7.48 5.07 -15.84
CA GLU A 65 6.38 5.06 -16.81
C GLU A 65 5.56 6.36 -16.80
N CYS A 66 5.61 7.09 -15.70
CA CYS A 66 4.95 8.37 -15.49
C CYS A 66 5.69 9.17 -14.42
N GLU A 67 5.21 10.37 -14.10
CA GLU A 67 5.81 11.28 -13.13
C GLU A 67 5.79 10.73 -11.71
N LEU A 68 4.84 9.85 -11.40
CA LEU A 68 4.79 9.09 -10.15
C LEU A 68 4.66 7.59 -10.48
N PRO A 69 5.78 6.86 -10.63
CA PRO A 69 5.74 5.44 -10.96
C PRO A 69 4.94 4.62 -9.96
N GLU A 70 4.02 3.79 -10.44
CA GLU A 70 3.17 2.96 -9.57
C GLU A 70 3.97 2.05 -8.65
N SER A 71 5.15 1.59 -9.10
CA SER A 71 6.03 0.73 -8.30
C SER A 71 6.49 1.35 -6.97
N TYR A 72 6.41 2.68 -6.78
CA TYR A 72 6.65 3.31 -5.49
C TYR A 72 5.53 3.07 -4.47
N ASN A 73 4.30 2.91 -4.95
CA ASN A 73 3.10 2.88 -4.10
C ASN A 73 2.38 1.53 -4.14
N HIS A 74 2.68 0.68 -5.12
CA HIS A 74 2.14 -0.67 -5.22
C HIS A 74 2.96 -1.62 -4.34
N ILE A 75 2.44 -1.92 -3.15
CA ILE A 75 3.10 -2.74 -2.13
C ILE A 75 2.36 -4.07 -1.93
N PRO A 76 3.09 -5.14 -1.56
CA PRO A 76 2.45 -6.39 -1.19
C PRO A 76 1.80 -6.28 0.20
N LEU A 77 0.62 -6.90 0.34
CA LEU A 77 -0.01 -7.20 1.63
C LEU A 77 -0.23 -8.70 1.72
N MET A 78 0.29 -9.33 2.76
CA MET A 78 0.07 -10.74 3.05
C MET A 78 -0.49 -10.90 4.46
N ILE A 79 -1.61 -11.62 4.57
CA ILE A 79 -2.22 -11.97 5.86
C ILE A 79 -2.12 -13.49 5.99
N TYR A 80 -1.39 -13.94 7.01
CA TYR A 80 -1.16 -15.36 7.24
C TYR A 80 -1.62 -15.79 8.63
N SER A 81 -2.32 -16.91 8.68
CA SER A 81 -2.60 -17.67 9.89
C SER A 81 -2.79 -19.14 9.50
N SER A 82 -2.46 -20.08 10.40
CA SER A 82 -2.75 -21.51 10.20
C SER A 82 -4.25 -21.82 10.04
N ARG A 83 -5.13 -20.86 10.36
CA ARG A 83 -6.59 -20.99 10.31
C ARG A 83 -7.23 -20.33 9.09
N ILE A 84 -6.47 -19.59 8.28
CA ILE A 84 -6.97 -18.92 7.08
C ILE A 84 -6.64 -19.75 5.86
N GLN A 85 -7.63 -19.95 4.99
CA GLN A 85 -7.41 -20.61 3.71
C GLN A 85 -6.68 -19.67 2.75
N PRO A 86 -5.72 -20.18 1.96
CA PRO A 86 -5.03 -19.39 0.95
C PRO A 86 -6.01 -18.84 -0.09
N GLU A 87 -5.96 -17.53 -0.32
CA GLU A 87 -6.72 -16.82 -1.32
C GLU A 87 -5.90 -15.64 -1.83
N GLU A 88 -5.95 -15.36 -3.13
CA GLU A 88 -5.38 -14.17 -3.73
C GLU A 88 -6.50 -13.17 -4.04
N LYS A 89 -6.36 -11.94 -3.53
CA LYS A 89 -7.25 -10.82 -3.82
C LYS A 89 -6.59 -9.90 -4.84
N THR A 90 -7.31 -9.60 -5.90
CA THR A 90 -6.84 -8.72 -6.99
C THR A 90 -7.53 -7.35 -6.96
N THR A 91 -8.40 -7.10 -5.99
CA THR A 91 -9.10 -5.83 -5.78
C THR A 91 -8.18 -4.77 -5.19
N PHE A 92 -8.51 -3.50 -5.41
CA PHE A 92 -7.76 -2.39 -4.82
C PHE A 92 -7.82 -2.43 -3.29
N GLY A 93 -6.69 -2.09 -2.69
CA GLY A 93 -6.57 -1.90 -1.25
C GLY A 93 -5.43 -0.94 -0.95
N GLY A 94 -5.45 -0.36 0.24
CA GLY A 94 -4.41 0.51 0.75
C GLY A 94 -4.09 0.21 2.21
N GLN A 95 -3.04 0.83 2.72
CA GLN A 95 -2.64 0.69 4.14
C GLN A 95 -3.78 1.06 5.10
N VAL A 96 -4.67 1.98 4.70
CA VAL A 96 -5.86 2.39 5.46
C VAL A 96 -6.86 1.24 5.67
N ASP A 97 -6.84 0.23 4.81
CA ASP A 97 -7.76 -0.92 4.84
C ASP A 97 -7.25 -2.07 5.72
N ILE A 98 -6.00 -2.04 6.16
CA ILE A 98 -5.39 -3.13 6.95
C ILE A 98 -6.11 -3.29 8.29
N GLN A 99 -6.30 -2.20 9.03
CA GLN A 99 -6.97 -2.24 10.33
C GLN A 99 -8.40 -2.80 10.24
N PRO A 100 -9.30 -2.26 9.40
CA PRO A 100 -10.66 -2.81 9.27
C PRO A 100 -10.67 -4.27 8.82
N THR A 101 -9.78 -4.67 7.91
CA THR A 101 -9.67 -6.05 7.45
C THR A 101 -9.27 -7.01 8.59
N ILE A 102 -8.27 -6.63 9.41
CA ILE A 102 -7.86 -7.44 10.57
C ILE A 102 -8.94 -7.52 11.64
N LEU A 103 -9.60 -6.40 11.95
CA LEU A 103 -10.70 -6.39 12.92
C LEU A 103 -11.89 -7.23 12.43
N GLY A 104 -12.17 -7.19 11.12
CA GLY A 104 -13.17 -8.05 10.48
C GLY A 104 -12.83 -9.54 10.58
N LEU A 105 -11.56 -9.93 10.37
CA LEU A 105 -11.08 -11.30 10.57
C LEU A 105 -11.22 -11.78 12.02
N LEU A 106 -11.00 -10.87 12.97
CA LEU A 106 -11.13 -11.16 14.40
C LEU A 106 -12.57 -11.08 14.90
N ASN A 107 -13.52 -10.69 14.03
CA ASN A 107 -14.92 -10.45 14.37
C ASN A 107 -15.09 -9.50 15.58
N ILE A 108 -14.34 -8.39 15.55
CA ILE A 108 -14.35 -7.36 16.59
C ILE A 108 -15.15 -6.15 16.08
N ASP A 109 -16.19 -5.77 16.83
CA ASP A 109 -16.91 -4.52 16.60
C ASP A 109 -16.08 -3.32 17.05
N TYR A 110 -16.03 -2.27 16.24
CA TYR A 110 -15.26 -1.06 16.52
C TYR A 110 -15.92 0.18 15.92
N LEU A 111 -15.57 1.35 16.46
CA LEU A 111 -15.93 2.63 15.86
C LEU A 111 -14.83 3.04 14.89
N GLN A 112 -15.21 3.15 13.62
CA GLN A 112 -14.30 3.55 12.56
C GLN A 112 -14.25 5.07 12.42
N ASN A 113 -13.05 5.63 12.36
CA ASN A 113 -12.79 7.05 12.14
C ASN A 113 -11.80 7.30 11.00
N ASN A 114 -11.71 6.37 10.08
CA ASN A 114 -10.89 6.43 8.86
C ASN A 114 -11.70 5.97 7.65
N PHE A 115 -11.10 5.96 6.46
CA PHE A 115 -11.74 5.59 5.20
C PHE A 115 -11.43 4.15 4.76
N GLY A 116 -10.87 3.33 5.66
CA GLY A 116 -10.57 1.94 5.38
C GLY A 116 -11.82 1.10 5.23
N VAL A 117 -11.74 0.03 4.47
CA VAL A 117 -12.77 -0.98 4.31
C VAL A 117 -12.22 -2.37 4.64
N ASP A 118 -13.09 -3.30 5.02
CA ASP A 118 -12.72 -4.70 5.18
C ASP A 118 -12.57 -5.34 3.78
N LEU A 119 -11.35 -5.48 3.29
CA LEU A 119 -11.03 -6.00 1.96
C LEU A 119 -11.50 -7.43 1.71
N LEU A 120 -11.92 -8.16 2.76
CA LEU A 120 -12.49 -9.49 2.62
C LEU A 120 -14.00 -9.45 2.41
N LYS A 121 -14.66 -8.32 2.65
CA LYS A 121 -16.11 -8.15 2.53
C LYS A 121 -16.51 -7.09 1.50
N GLU A 122 -15.64 -6.12 1.25
CA GLU A 122 -15.93 -4.97 0.41
C GLU A 122 -14.88 -4.81 -0.68
N GLU A 123 -15.29 -4.36 -1.85
CA GLU A 123 -14.41 -4.05 -2.98
C GLU A 123 -14.31 -2.54 -3.16
N ARG A 124 -13.09 -2.05 -3.42
CA ARG A 124 -12.86 -0.67 -3.82
C ARG A 124 -12.88 -0.55 -5.34
N PRO A 125 -13.72 0.33 -5.91
CA PRO A 125 -13.72 0.56 -7.35
C PRO A 125 -12.51 1.37 -7.81
N CYS A 126 -11.86 2.08 -6.90
CA CYS A 126 -10.67 2.89 -7.17
C CYS A 126 -9.90 3.17 -5.88
N MET A 127 -8.64 3.53 -6.03
CA MET A 127 -7.79 4.04 -4.95
C MET A 127 -7.53 5.52 -5.13
N PHE A 128 -7.37 6.21 -3.98
CA PHE A 128 -6.74 7.52 -3.97
C PHE A 128 -5.59 7.52 -2.95
N TYR A 129 -4.58 8.28 -3.22
CA TYR A 129 -3.47 8.51 -2.30
C TYR A 129 -2.74 9.81 -2.65
N THR A 130 -1.81 10.21 -1.80
CA THR A 130 -0.94 11.35 -2.06
C THR A 130 0.51 10.90 -1.92
N ALA A 131 1.35 11.27 -2.87
CA ALA A 131 2.79 11.02 -2.86
C ALA A 131 3.50 12.08 -3.73
N ASP A 132 4.71 12.47 -3.33
CA ASP A 132 5.59 13.36 -4.10
C ASP A 132 4.89 14.61 -4.69
N ASN A 133 4.14 15.33 -3.86
CA ASN A 133 3.37 16.52 -4.23
C ASN A 133 2.23 16.25 -5.22
N MET A 134 1.78 15.00 -5.34
CA MET A 134 0.68 14.61 -6.22
C MET A 134 -0.50 14.07 -5.43
N VAL A 135 -1.69 14.39 -5.92
CA VAL A 135 -2.95 13.70 -5.61
C VAL A 135 -3.21 12.70 -6.70
N VAL A 136 -3.46 11.48 -6.33
CA VAL A 136 -3.62 10.34 -7.25
C VAL A 136 -4.98 9.74 -7.12
N GLY A 137 -5.64 9.49 -8.27
CA GLY A 137 -6.82 8.65 -8.40
C GLY A 137 -6.54 7.54 -9.40
N ARG A 138 -6.81 6.29 -9.04
CA ARG A 138 -6.56 5.13 -9.88
C ARG A 138 -7.69 4.12 -9.81
N ASN A 139 -8.12 3.63 -10.96
CA ASN A 139 -8.94 2.43 -11.11
C ASN A 139 -8.27 1.45 -12.09
N ASP A 140 -8.97 0.41 -12.53
CA ASP A 140 -8.40 -0.63 -13.40
C ASP A 140 -7.91 -0.10 -14.75
N THR A 141 -8.50 0.99 -15.25
CA THR A 141 -8.27 1.48 -16.61
C THR A 141 -7.69 2.87 -16.69
N LEU A 142 -7.78 3.66 -15.63
CA LEU A 142 -7.40 5.08 -15.65
C LEU A 142 -6.52 5.43 -14.46
N LEU A 143 -5.51 6.27 -14.71
CA LEU A 143 -4.68 6.90 -13.69
C LEU A 143 -4.77 8.42 -13.87
N TYR A 144 -5.18 9.11 -12.80
CA TYR A 144 -5.24 10.56 -12.69
C TYR A 144 -4.21 11.05 -11.68
N LEU A 145 -3.37 11.99 -12.09
CA LEU A 145 -2.39 12.65 -11.23
C LEU A 145 -2.64 14.16 -11.26
N TYR A 146 -2.59 14.78 -10.08
CA TYR A 146 -2.60 16.24 -9.95
C TYR A 146 -1.42 16.70 -9.10
N ASN A 147 -0.50 17.43 -9.72
CA ASN A 147 0.61 18.05 -9.00
C ASN A 147 0.17 19.38 -8.42
N TYR A 148 0.11 19.50 -7.09
CA TYR A 148 -0.41 20.70 -6.43
C TYR A 148 0.59 21.86 -6.38
N GLU A 149 1.89 21.65 -6.66
CA GLU A 149 2.87 22.72 -6.78
C GLU A 149 2.80 23.38 -8.16
N THR A 150 2.76 22.57 -9.23
CA THR A 150 2.71 23.08 -10.61
C THR A 150 1.29 23.29 -11.11
N GLN A 151 0.29 22.80 -10.40
CA GLN A 151 -1.14 22.80 -10.78
C GLN A 151 -1.42 22.07 -12.11
N GLN A 152 -0.57 21.10 -12.46
CA GLN A 152 -0.73 20.30 -13.66
C GLN A 152 -1.58 19.05 -13.40
N GLU A 153 -2.46 18.76 -14.33
CA GLU A 153 -3.19 17.49 -14.40
C GLU A 153 -2.53 16.59 -15.44
N LEU A 154 -2.30 15.33 -15.06
CA LEU A 154 -1.70 14.32 -15.93
C LEU A 154 -2.62 13.10 -15.89
N THR A 155 -2.92 12.57 -17.06
CA THR A 155 -3.93 11.53 -17.23
C THR A 155 -3.40 10.41 -18.12
N TYR A 156 -3.64 9.18 -17.70
CA TYR A 156 -3.15 7.98 -18.36
C TYR A 156 -4.26 6.95 -18.51
N ASP A 157 -4.34 6.36 -19.69
CA ASP A 157 -5.08 5.11 -19.92
C ASP A 157 -4.16 3.92 -19.60
N ILE A 158 -4.72 2.92 -18.90
CA ILE A 158 -4.00 1.70 -18.52
C ILE A 158 -4.39 0.59 -19.50
N GLY A 159 -3.90 0.70 -20.74
CA GLY A 159 -4.11 -0.31 -21.78
C GLY A 159 -3.09 -1.45 -21.72
N ASN A 160 -3.55 -2.70 -21.64
CA ASN A 160 -2.67 -3.88 -21.62
C ASN A 160 -1.56 -3.83 -20.55
N GLY A 161 -1.87 -3.26 -19.39
CA GLY A 161 -0.91 -3.11 -18.29
C GLY A 161 0.19 -2.08 -18.52
N LYS A 162 -0.01 -1.15 -19.48
CA LYS A 162 0.91 -0.05 -19.75
C LYS A 162 0.19 1.29 -19.61
N LEU A 163 0.90 2.25 -19.04
CA LEU A 163 0.43 3.63 -18.97
C LEU A 163 0.64 4.34 -20.31
N ASN A 164 -0.44 4.88 -20.86
CA ASN A 164 -0.41 5.69 -22.07
C ASN A 164 -0.94 7.08 -21.72
N ALA A 165 -0.12 8.12 -21.84
CA ALA A 165 -0.55 9.48 -21.63
C ALA A 165 -1.67 9.86 -22.61
N VAL A 166 -2.77 10.36 -22.09
CA VAL A 166 -3.95 10.78 -22.86
C VAL A 166 -4.41 12.16 -22.41
N PRO A 167 -5.11 12.93 -23.26
CA PRO A 167 -5.73 14.19 -22.82
C PRO A 167 -6.78 13.96 -21.73
N MET A 168 -6.91 14.92 -20.81
CA MET A 168 -8.00 14.95 -19.84
C MET A 168 -9.36 15.02 -20.54
N ASP A 169 -10.27 14.14 -20.16
CA ASP A 169 -11.68 14.14 -20.62
C ASP A 169 -12.62 13.77 -19.47
N ASP A 170 -13.91 13.71 -19.77
CA ASP A 170 -14.98 13.48 -18.76
C ASP A 170 -14.86 12.11 -18.07
N SER A 171 -14.17 11.13 -18.63
CA SER A 171 -13.97 9.82 -18.01
C SER A 171 -13.11 9.87 -16.75
N PHE A 172 -12.24 10.88 -16.61
CA PHE A 172 -11.39 11.10 -15.44
C PHE A 172 -12.08 11.87 -14.32
N LEU A 173 -13.20 12.56 -14.59
CA LEU A 173 -13.90 13.38 -13.59
C LEU A 173 -14.28 12.61 -12.32
N PRO A 174 -14.80 11.36 -12.39
CA PRO A 174 -15.10 10.59 -11.18
C PRO A 174 -13.87 10.33 -10.31
N LEU A 175 -12.71 10.01 -10.90
CA LEU A 175 -11.46 9.80 -10.16
C LEU A 175 -10.98 11.10 -9.52
N LYS A 176 -11.00 12.19 -10.26
CA LYS A 176 -10.63 13.53 -9.78
C LYS A 176 -11.50 13.93 -8.60
N GLU A 177 -12.82 13.92 -8.77
CA GLU A 177 -13.77 14.33 -7.73
C GLU A 177 -13.64 13.45 -6.48
N TYR A 178 -13.52 12.13 -6.65
CA TYR A 178 -13.34 11.21 -5.54
C TYR A 178 -12.05 11.52 -4.77
N SER A 179 -10.92 11.64 -5.47
CA SER A 179 -9.61 11.87 -4.83
C SER A 179 -9.58 13.18 -4.03
N PHE A 180 -10.09 14.27 -4.60
CA PHE A 180 -10.16 15.55 -3.90
C PHE A 180 -11.16 15.55 -2.74
N SER A 181 -12.31 14.89 -2.91
CA SER A 181 -13.31 14.76 -1.83
C SER A 181 -12.74 13.98 -0.65
N MET A 182 -12.01 12.90 -0.92
CA MET A 182 -11.37 12.08 0.12
C MET A 182 -10.24 12.85 0.83
N LEU A 183 -9.42 13.60 0.08
CA LEU A 183 -8.37 14.44 0.66
C LEU A 183 -8.97 15.52 1.59
N GLN A 184 -9.98 16.24 1.14
CA GLN A 184 -10.68 17.26 1.93
C GLN A 184 -11.32 16.66 3.18
N SER A 185 -11.93 15.49 3.06
CA SER A 185 -12.55 14.78 4.19
C SER A 185 -11.51 14.34 5.20
N ALA A 186 -10.35 13.84 4.74
CA ALA A 186 -9.24 13.47 5.61
C ALA A 186 -8.69 14.68 6.38
N GLU A 187 -8.48 15.80 5.70
CA GLU A 187 -8.06 17.05 6.35
C GLU A 187 -9.06 17.54 7.40
N PHE A 188 -10.35 17.45 7.08
CA PHE A 188 -11.40 17.82 8.01
C PHE A 188 -11.36 16.97 9.28
N LEU A 189 -11.27 15.63 9.15
CA LEU A 189 -11.19 14.71 10.28
C LEU A 189 -9.96 14.98 11.15
N VAL A 190 -8.78 15.19 10.55
CA VAL A 190 -7.56 15.50 11.29
C VAL A 190 -7.69 16.82 12.08
N LYS A 191 -8.35 17.83 11.50
CA LYS A 191 -8.61 19.11 12.19
C LYS A 191 -9.58 18.93 13.37
N GLN A 192 -10.62 18.10 13.23
CA GLN A 192 -11.58 17.82 14.31
C GLN A 192 -10.89 17.11 15.49
N ILE A 193 -10.10 16.08 15.25
CA ILE A 193 -9.36 15.33 16.28
C ILE A 193 -8.48 16.31 17.09
N LYS A 194 -7.69 17.15 16.42
CA LYS A 194 -6.84 18.15 17.10
C LYS A 194 -7.63 19.14 17.94
N THR A 195 -8.84 19.50 17.53
CA THR A 195 -9.68 20.47 18.25
C THR A 195 -10.29 19.84 19.49
N ASP A 196 -10.63 18.57 19.47
CA ASP A 196 -11.24 17.85 20.61
C ASP A 196 -10.19 17.49 21.68
N ASP A 197 -8.94 17.23 21.30
CA ASP A 197 -7.83 17.03 22.23
C ASP A 197 -7.43 18.32 22.98
N LEU A 198 -7.64 19.47 22.41
CA LEU A 198 -7.38 20.79 23.05
C LEU A 198 -8.49 21.19 24.04
N LYS A 199 -9.63 20.48 24.05
CA LYS A 199 -10.77 20.75 24.95
C LYS A 199 -10.79 19.86 26.19
N LYS A 200 -9.87 18.93 26.33
CA LYS A 200 -9.65 18.08 27.53
C LYS A 200 -8.54 18.64 28.38
#